data_7d7e0cbae7f899dde84901e2b8df6e20
#
_entry.id   7d7e0cbae7f899dde84901e2b8df6e20
#
_cell.length_a   1.000
_cell.length_b   1.000
_cell.length_c   1.000
_cell.angle_alpha   90.00
_cell.angle_beta   90.00
_cell.angle_gamma   90.00
#
_symmetry.space_group_name_H-M   'P 1'
#
loop_
_entity.id
_entity.type
_entity.pdbx_description
1 polymer ?
#
loop_
_entity_poly.entity_id
_entity_poly.type
_entity_poly.pdbx_seq_one_letter_code
_entity_poly.pdbx_strand_id
1 'polypeptide(L)' 'MLSNHSVIVEFFNGRAAKSGSMRSTGKALYSCATKIAEWSAAGIVANVTK' A
#
# COMPACT_ATOMS: atom_id res chain seq x y z
N MET A 1 -2.90 -8.62 -15.06
CA MET A 1 -2.57 -9.04 -13.69
C MET A 1 -1.58 -8.06 -13.08
N LEU A 2 -1.87 -7.58 -11.89
CA LEU A 2 -0.98 -6.65 -11.19
C LEU A 2 0.07 -7.44 -10.40
N SER A 3 1.28 -6.95 -10.40
CA SER A 3 2.32 -7.47 -9.53
C SER A 3 2.34 -6.67 -8.23
N ASN A 4 3.08 -7.16 -7.23
CA ASN A 4 3.21 -6.41 -5.98
C ASN A 4 3.80 -5.03 -6.23
N HIS A 5 4.70 -4.92 -7.20
CA HIS A 5 5.28 -3.64 -7.57
C HIS A 5 4.21 -2.69 -8.09
N SER A 6 3.29 -3.20 -8.90
CA SER A 6 2.21 -2.37 -9.44
C SER A 6 1.31 -1.85 -8.35
N VAL A 7 1.03 -2.66 -7.32
CA VAL A 7 0.21 -2.23 -6.19
C VAL A 7 0.90 -1.08 -5.46
N ILE A 8 2.20 -1.18 -5.28
CA ILE A 8 2.97 -0.11 -4.62
C ILE A 8 2.89 1.18 -5.44
N VAL A 9 3.04 1.08 -6.76
CA VAL A 9 2.95 2.25 -7.64
C VAL A 9 1.57 2.89 -7.54
N GLU A 10 0.51 2.08 -7.54
CA GLU A 10 -0.84 2.61 -7.41
C GLU A 10 -1.05 3.27 -6.06
N PHE A 11 -0.48 2.70 -5.01
CA PHE A 11 -0.55 3.32 -3.69
C PHE A 11 0.10 4.69 -3.68
N PHE A 12 1.26 4.83 -4.32
CA PHE A 12 1.92 6.14 -4.41
C PHE A 12 1.10 7.15 -5.19
N ASN A 13 0.23 6.68 -6.07
CA ASN A 13 -0.67 7.54 -6.83
C ASN A 13 -1.99 7.77 -6.12
N GLY A 14 -2.15 7.24 -4.92
CA GLY A 14 -3.38 7.40 -4.16
C GLY A 14 -4.51 6.55 -4.69
N ARG A 15 -4.22 5.46 -5.36
CA ARG A 15 -5.23 4.60 -5.98
C ARG A 15 -5.33 3.26 -5.27
N ALA A 16 -6.54 2.70 -5.32
CA ALA A 16 -6.75 1.35 -4.80
C ALA A 16 -6.27 0.33 -5.81
N ALA A 17 -5.64 -0.72 -5.32
CA ALA A 17 -5.18 -1.81 -6.15
C ALA A 17 -5.04 -3.06 -5.30
N LYS A 18 -4.96 -4.21 -5.96
CA LYS A 18 -4.87 -5.48 -5.26
C LYS A 18 -4.08 -6.47 -6.10
N SER A 19 -3.21 -7.19 -5.47
CA SER A 19 -2.43 -8.22 -6.13
C SER A 19 -1.99 -9.26 -5.11
N GLY A 20 -2.47 -10.49 -5.26
CA GLY A 20 -2.07 -11.57 -4.38
C GLY A 20 -2.22 -11.20 -2.91
N SER A 21 -1.10 -11.09 -2.23
CA SER A 21 -1.09 -10.78 -0.80
C SER A 21 -1.00 -9.30 -0.49
N MET A 22 -0.84 -8.44 -1.50
CA MET A 22 -0.75 -7.00 -1.29
C MET A 22 -2.02 -6.31 -1.73
N ARG A 23 -2.38 -5.25 -1.02
CA ARG A 23 -3.58 -4.49 -1.29
C ARG A 23 -3.36 -3.02 -0.92
N SER A 24 -3.81 -2.14 -1.79
CA SER A 24 -3.83 -0.71 -1.53
C SER A 24 -5.27 -0.24 -1.50
N THR A 25 -5.62 0.54 -0.50
CA THR A 25 -6.96 1.13 -0.42
C THR A 25 -6.97 2.56 -0.95
N GLY A 26 -5.82 3.03 -1.44
CA GLY A 26 -5.67 4.42 -1.85
C GLY A 26 -5.10 5.29 -0.75
N LYS A 27 -5.33 4.96 0.49
CA LYS A 27 -4.79 5.68 1.64
C LYS A 27 -3.83 4.84 2.45
N ALA A 28 -3.93 3.53 2.35
CA ALA A 28 -3.09 2.63 3.11
C ALA A 28 -2.67 1.46 2.24
N LEU A 29 -1.51 0.92 2.52
CA LEU A 29 -0.98 -0.25 1.82
C LEU A 29 -0.90 -1.39 2.81
N TYR A 30 -1.46 -2.54 2.43
CA TYR A 30 -1.50 -3.72 3.27
C TYR A 30 -0.75 -4.86 2.60
N SER A 31 -0.14 -5.67 3.42
CA SER A 31 0.51 -6.91 2.98
C SER A 31 0.04 -8.01 3.92
N CYS A 32 -0.66 -9.01 3.37
CA CYS A 32 -1.19 -10.13 4.16
C CYS A 32 -1.96 -9.66 5.41
N ALA A 33 -2.85 -8.67 5.23
CA ALA A 33 -3.66 -8.10 6.28
C ALA A 33 -2.88 -7.24 7.28
N THR A 34 -1.62 -6.96 7.02
CA THR A 34 -0.81 -6.08 7.85
C THR A 34 -0.63 -4.75 7.14
N LYS A 35 -0.96 -3.66 7.82
CA LYS A 35 -0.74 -2.33 7.24
C LYS A 35 0.75 -2.01 7.31
N ILE A 36 1.36 -1.76 6.15
CA ILE A 36 2.79 -1.50 6.07
C ILE A 36 3.10 -0.04 5.71
N ALA A 37 2.11 0.71 5.22
CA ALA A 37 2.30 2.12 4.90
C ALA A 37 0.95 2.80 4.84
N GLU A 38 0.96 4.12 5.04
CA GLU A 38 -0.27 4.88 4.86
C GLU A 38 0.06 6.34 4.54
N TRP A 39 -0.87 7.00 3.89
CA TRP A 39 -0.78 8.43 3.63
C TRP A 39 -1.18 9.20 4.88
N SER A 40 -0.42 10.24 5.21
CA SER A 40 -0.72 11.13 6.32
C SER A 40 -0.54 12.57 5.86
N ALA A 41 -0.80 13.51 6.77
CA ALA A 41 -0.61 14.93 6.46
C ALA A 41 0.84 15.26 6.12
N ALA A 42 1.77 14.49 6.63
CA ALA A 42 3.19 14.68 6.35
C ALA A 42 3.68 13.88 5.15
N GLY A 43 2.79 13.12 4.49
CA GLY A 43 3.15 12.28 3.37
C GLY A 43 2.95 10.82 3.68
N ILE A 44 3.77 9.96 3.09
CA ILE A 44 3.68 8.52 3.32
C ILE A 44 4.46 8.14 4.57
N VAL A 45 3.78 7.44 5.47
CA VAL A 45 4.42 6.92 6.68
C VAL A 45 4.53 5.42 6.53
N ALA A 46 5.75 4.92 6.51
CA ALA A 46 5.99 3.48 6.46
C ALA A 46 5.90 2.93 7.87
N ASN A 47 5.11 1.90 8.03
CA ASN A 47 4.92 1.26 9.32
C ASN A 47 5.80 0.02 9.37
N VAL A 48 6.99 0.18 9.90
CA VAL A 48 7.93 -0.93 10.00
C VAL A 48 7.68 -1.67 11.30
N THR A 49 7.26 -2.91 11.16
CA THR A 49 6.99 -3.77 12.32
C THR A 49 8.09 -4.81 12.43
N LYS A 50 8.58 -4.97 13.58
CA LYS A 50 9.59 -5.99 13.82
C LYS A 50 9.01 -7.22 14.45
#